data_12bd06cb9f06bfdbe46f9dff524951e5
#
_entry.id   12bd06cb9f06bfdbe46f9dff524951e5
#
_cell.length_a   1.000
_cell.length_b   1.000
_cell.length_c   1.000
_cell.angle_alpha   90.00
_cell.angle_beta   90.00
_cell.angle_gamma   90.00
#
_symmetry.space_group_name_H-M   'P 1'
#
loop_
_entity.id
_entity.type
_entity.pdbx_description
1 polymer ?
#
loop_
_entity_poly.entity_id
_entity_poly.type
_entity_poly.pdbx_seq_one_letter_code
_entity_poly.pdbx_strand_id
1 'polypeptide(L)'
;MSQENLQLVRQIGAPLQGIDVAPFIRAGLEGDAAAIPPDVANSLGAALEIYDPDFEIDASRVDMPGFGVFHGLEGMRELWRAWIEAWERYSWMQSNWSEVGDHVIADVRIRATGKSSGADVVWDHCQVWTFRDGTVVRWLLANDRAEALKAVGLEE
;
A
#
# COMPACT_ATOMS: atom_id res chain seq x y z
N MET A 1 -20.04 1.64 -13.20
CA MET A 1 -20.17 0.72 -12.42
C MET A 1 -20.14 1.17 -11.02
N SER A 2 -20.67 0.39 -10.24
CA SER A 2 -20.76 0.70 -8.85
C SER A 2 -19.37 0.93 -8.27
N GLN A 3 -19.29 1.41 -7.07
CA GLN A 3 -18.03 1.64 -6.37
C GLN A 3 -17.59 0.39 -5.61
N GLU A 4 -17.77 -0.78 -6.23
CA GLU A 4 -17.44 -2.06 -5.58
C GLU A 4 -15.94 -2.19 -5.28
N ASN A 5 -15.10 -1.80 -6.23
CA ASN A 5 -13.66 -1.90 -6.05
C ASN A 5 -13.19 -0.95 -4.95
N LEU A 6 -13.72 0.27 -4.96
CA LEU A 6 -13.38 1.26 -3.94
C LEU A 6 -13.75 0.75 -2.55
N GLN A 7 -14.98 0.23 -2.42
CA GLN A 7 -15.43 -0.27 -1.13
C GLN A 7 -14.60 -1.46 -0.67
N LEU A 8 -14.22 -2.33 -1.59
CA LEU A 8 -13.40 -3.49 -1.27
C LEU A 8 -12.05 -3.07 -0.69
N VAL A 9 -11.33 -2.19 -1.38
CA VAL A 9 -10.02 -1.71 -0.91
C VAL A 9 -10.16 -0.99 0.43
N ARG A 10 -11.18 -0.16 0.55
CA ARG A 10 -11.40 0.62 1.75
C ARG A 10 -11.76 -0.25 2.95
N GLN A 11 -12.62 -1.24 2.77
CA GLN A 11 -13.01 -2.15 3.85
C GLN A 11 -11.85 -3.01 4.32
N ILE A 12 -11.07 -3.51 3.37
CA ILE A 12 -9.90 -4.35 3.70
C ILE A 12 -8.91 -3.56 4.53
N GLY A 13 -8.67 -2.31 4.16
CA GLY A 13 -7.68 -1.48 4.84
C GLY A 13 -8.15 -0.82 6.12
N ALA A 14 -9.47 -0.80 6.38
CA ALA A 14 -10.02 -0.05 7.51
C ALA A 14 -9.39 -0.40 8.87
N PRO A 15 -9.18 -1.69 9.21
CA PRO A 15 -8.58 -2.04 10.49
C PRO A 15 -7.13 -1.57 10.66
N LEU A 16 -6.46 -1.23 9.57
CA LEU A 16 -5.03 -0.86 9.60
C LEU A 16 -4.81 0.65 9.68
N GLN A 17 -5.87 1.45 9.55
CA GLN A 17 -5.72 2.91 9.53
C GLN A 17 -5.17 3.43 10.84
N GLY A 18 -4.06 4.16 10.77
CA GLY A 18 -3.50 4.87 11.91
C GLY A 18 -2.81 4.04 12.96
N ILE A 19 -2.73 2.71 12.79
CA ILE A 19 -2.02 1.86 13.75
C ILE A 19 -0.56 1.68 13.34
N ASP A 20 0.30 1.39 14.31
CA ASP A 20 1.69 1.05 14.02
C ASP A 20 1.74 -0.37 13.45
N VAL A 21 1.96 -0.48 12.14
CA VAL A 21 1.98 -1.77 11.46
C VAL A 21 3.37 -2.38 11.37
N ALA A 22 4.41 -1.65 11.78
CA ALA A 22 5.79 -2.11 11.63
C ALA A 22 6.03 -3.50 12.24
N PRO A 23 5.61 -3.77 13.50
CA PRO A 23 5.85 -5.10 14.06
C PRO A 23 5.09 -6.20 13.33
N PHE A 24 3.92 -5.89 12.78
CA PHE A 24 3.10 -6.88 12.08
C PHE A 24 3.66 -7.18 10.69
N ILE A 25 4.17 -6.18 10.00
CA ILE A 25 4.82 -6.39 8.71
C ILE A 25 6.09 -7.23 8.90
N ARG A 26 6.89 -6.92 9.92
CA ARG A 26 8.09 -7.71 10.22
C ARG A 26 7.73 -9.16 10.53
N ALA A 27 6.71 -9.37 11.37
CA ALA A 27 6.25 -10.71 11.70
C ALA A 27 5.80 -11.49 10.46
N GLY A 28 5.08 -10.82 9.57
CA GLY A 28 4.64 -11.44 8.31
C GLY A 28 5.81 -11.85 7.42
N LEU A 29 6.83 -11.00 7.34
CA LEU A 29 8.01 -11.29 6.53
C LEU A 29 8.84 -12.44 7.12
N GLU A 30 8.80 -12.61 8.44
CA GLU A 30 9.54 -13.68 9.13
C GLU A 30 8.73 -14.97 9.27
N GLY A 31 7.48 -14.96 8.80
CA GLY A 31 6.63 -16.13 8.91
C GLY A 31 6.05 -16.37 10.29
N ASP A 32 6.09 -15.36 11.17
CA ASP A 32 5.59 -15.46 12.55
C ASP A 32 4.16 -14.96 12.64
N ALA A 33 3.23 -15.72 12.10
CA ALA A 33 1.82 -15.36 12.07
C ALA A 33 1.21 -15.23 13.47
N ALA A 34 1.77 -15.93 14.46
CA ALA A 34 1.25 -15.91 15.82
C ALA A 34 1.46 -14.55 16.51
N ALA A 35 2.42 -13.75 16.01
CA ALA A 35 2.68 -12.42 16.56
C ALA A 35 1.75 -11.35 16.01
N ILE A 36 0.83 -11.71 15.10
CA ILE A 36 -0.08 -10.76 14.46
C ILE A 36 -1.48 -10.95 15.04
N PRO A 37 -2.11 -9.88 15.58
CA PRO A 37 -3.49 -9.99 16.06
C PRO A 37 -4.45 -10.46 14.98
N PRO A 38 -5.51 -11.20 15.32
CA PRO A 38 -6.40 -11.78 14.31
C PRO A 38 -7.03 -10.77 13.34
N ASP A 39 -7.45 -9.62 13.82
CA ASP A 39 -8.05 -8.61 12.96
C ASP A 39 -7.05 -8.01 11.97
N VAL A 40 -5.81 -7.81 12.40
CA VAL A 40 -4.74 -7.33 11.53
C VAL A 40 -4.36 -8.43 10.52
N ALA A 41 -4.22 -9.67 10.99
CA ALA A 41 -3.90 -10.80 10.13
C ALA A 41 -4.96 -11.00 9.04
N ASN A 42 -6.24 -10.89 9.41
CA ASN A 42 -7.34 -11.01 8.46
C ASN A 42 -7.30 -9.90 7.40
N SER A 43 -7.01 -8.67 7.83
CA SER A 43 -6.91 -7.54 6.91
C SER A 43 -5.75 -7.70 5.93
N LEU A 44 -4.57 -8.08 6.43
CA LEU A 44 -3.40 -8.29 5.58
C LEU A 44 -3.62 -9.47 4.62
N GLY A 45 -4.20 -10.56 5.11
CA GLY A 45 -4.51 -11.71 4.27
C GLY A 45 -5.53 -11.38 3.18
N ALA A 46 -6.58 -10.65 3.54
CA ALA A 46 -7.59 -10.23 2.57
C ALA A 46 -6.98 -9.32 1.51
N ALA A 47 -6.07 -8.42 1.91
CA ALA A 47 -5.38 -7.55 0.97
C ALA A 47 -4.57 -8.38 -0.04
N LEU A 48 -3.88 -9.41 0.42
CA LEU A 48 -3.11 -10.26 -0.48
C LEU A 48 -3.99 -11.06 -1.43
N GLU A 49 -5.18 -11.47 -0.98
CA GLU A 49 -6.09 -12.27 -1.79
C GLU A 49 -6.69 -11.52 -2.97
N ILE A 50 -6.83 -10.21 -2.90
CA ILE A 50 -7.38 -9.44 -4.01
C ILE A 50 -6.37 -9.15 -5.11
N TYR A 51 -5.11 -9.48 -4.90
CA TYR A 51 -4.07 -9.22 -5.88
C TYR A 51 -3.93 -10.38 -6.86
N ASP A 52 -3.83 -10.04 -8.15
CA ASP A 52 -3.51 -11.02 -9.18
C ASP A 52 -2.12 -11.58 -8.92
N PRO A 53 -1.87 -12.89 -9.14
CA PRO A 53 -0.55 -13.47 -8.89
C PRO A 53 0.61 -12.75 -9.58
N ASP A 54 0.35 -12.14 -10.73
CA ASP A 54 1.37 -11.44 -11.51
C ASP A 54 1.26 -9.93 -11.41
N PHE A 55 0.64 -9.43 -10.34
CA PHE A 55 0.44 -8.00 -10.19
C PHE A 55 1.75 -7.21 -10.18
N GLU A 56 1.65 -5.97 -10.63
CA GLU A 56 2.79 -5.07 -10.66
C GLU A 56 2.68 -4.03 -9.54
N ILE A 57 3.80 -3.77 -8.87
CA ILE A 57 3.91 -2.64 -7.95
C ILE A 57 4.83 -1.63 -8.62
N ASP A 58 4.32 -0.45 -8.91
CA ASP A 58 5.11 0.61 -9.52
C ASP A 58 5.36 1.72 -8.51
N ALA A 59 6.52 1.69 -7.89
CA ALA A 59 6.96 2.70 -6.94
C ALA A 59 8.07 3.58 -7.54
N SER A 60 8.25 3.54 -8.85
CA SER A 60 9.35 4.23 -9.53
C SER A 60 9.21 5.75 -9.54
N ARG A 61 8.01 6.26 -9.30
CA ARG A 61 7.75 7.71 -9.31
C ARG A 61 8.12 8.39 -8.00
N VAL A 62 8.11 7.63 -6.89
CA VAL A 62 8.51 8.19 -5.60
C VAL A 62 10.03 8.14 -5.51
N ASP A 63 10.63 9.23 -5.07
CA ASP A 63 12.08 9.36 -5.06
C ASP A 63 12.65 8.77 -3.77
N MET A 64 12.69 7.46 -3.71
CA MET A 64 13.18 6.73 -2.56
C MET A 64 14.20 5.68 -3.01
N PRO A 65 15.34 5.58 -2.32
CA PRO A 65 16.35 4.58 -2.65
C PRO A 65 15.79 3.16 -2.65
N GLY A 66 16.06 2.41 -3.69
CA GLY A 66 15.62 1.04 -3.80
C GLY A 66 14.18 0.86 -4.31
N PHE A 67 13.46 1.94 -4.55
CA PHE A 67 12.12 1.87 -5.10
C PHE A 67 12.17 1.80 -6.62
N GLY A 68 11.34 0.96 -7.20
CA GLY A 68 11.25 0.76 -8.63
C GLY A 68 9.99 0.00 -8.95
N VAL A 69 10.07 -0.94 -9.87
CA VAL A 69 8.93 -1.77 -10.27
C VAL A 69 9.18 -3.19 -9.76
N PHE A 70 8.18 -3.75 -9.10
CA PHE A 70 8.24 -5.09 -8.52
C PHE A 70 7.04 -5.90 -9.03
N HIS A 71 7.16 -7.21 -9.01
CA HIS A 71 6.09 -8.09 -9.50
C HIS A 71 5.75 -9.18 -8.50
N GLY A 72 4.46 -9.44 -8.35
CA GLY A 72 3.94 -10.54 -7.58
C GLY A 72 4.21 -10.45 -6.08
N LEU A 73 3.88 -11.52 -5.38
CA LEU A 73 4.04 -11.57 -3.94
C LEU A 73 5.50 -11.47 -3.51
N GLU A 74 6.41 -12.09 -4.26
CA GLU A 74 7.83 -11.99 -3.97
C GLU A 74 8.33 -10.55 -4.10
N GLY A 75 7.87 -9.85 -5.13
CA GLY A 75 8.20 -8.44 -5.31
C GLY A 75 7.67 -7.57 -4.18
N MET A 76 6.47 -7.86 -3.71
CA MET A 76 5.91 -7.16 -2.56
C MET A 76 6.73 -7.40 -1.29
N ARG A 77 7.18 -8.62 -1.09
CA ARG A 77 8.04 -8.94 0.06
C ARG A 77 9.37 -8.22 -0.03
N GLU A 78 9.96 -8.15 -1.22
CA GLU A 78 11.20 -7.41 -1.43
C GLU A 78 11.04 -5.93 -1.08
N LEU A 79 9.95 -5.33 -1.56
CA LEU A 79 9.66 -3.92 -1.31
C LEU A 79 9.54 -3.67 0.20
N TRP A 80 8.72 -4.46 0.88
CA TRP A 80 8.49 -4.28 2.30
C TRP A 80 9.72 -4.59 3.14
N ARG A 81 10.47 -5.62 2.77
CA ARG A 81 11.70 -5.98 3.50
C ARG A 81 12.71 -4.83 3.45
N ALA A 82 12.88 -4.23 2.27
CA ALA A 82 13.79 -3.11 2.12
C ALA A 82 13.29 -1.86 2.83
N TRP A 83 11.98 -1.62 2.79
CA TRP A 83 11.41 -0.38 3.30
C TRP A 83 11.24 -0.39 4.82
N ILE A 84 10.72 -1.49 5.38
CA ILE A 84 10.36 -1.54 6.80
C ILE A 84 11.59 -1.52 7.72
N GLU A 85 12.75 -1.91 7.22
CA GLU A 85 13.98 -1.90 8.02
C GLU A 85 14.38 -0.50 8.48
N ALA A 86 13.99 0.52 7.75
CA ALA A 86 14.32 1.90 8.07
C ALA A 86 13.50 2.45 9.25
N TRP A 87 12.41 1.78 9.61
CA TRP A 87 11.41 2.37 10.49
C TRP A 87 11.18 1.53 11.74
N GLU A 88 11.18 2.23 12.90
CA GLU A 88 10.78 1.62 14.17
C GLU A 88 9.26 1.57 14.28
N ARG A 89 8.59 2.65 13.83
CA ARG A 89 7.13 2.76 13.77
C ARG A 89 6.73 3.17 12.38
N TYR A 90 5.59 2.69 11.95
CA TYR A 90 5.10 2.98 10.61
C TYR A 90 3.59 2.85 10.59
N SER A 91 2.91 3.93 10.20
CA SER A 91 1.45 3.91 10.09
C SER A 91 1.01 4.68 8.86
N TRP A 92 -0.21 4.40 8.39
CA TRP A 92 -0.77 5.12 7.29
C TRP A 92 -2.22 5.46 7.54
N MET A 93 -2.66 6.57 6.93
CA MET A 93 -4.06 6.97 6.85
C MET A 93 -4.39 7.23 5.39
N GLN A 94 -5.45 6.61 4.94
CA GLN A 94 -5.93 6.78 3.58
C GLN A 94 -7.17 7.67 3.59
N SER A 95 -7.27 8.56 2.61
CA SER A 95 -8.37 9.52 2.55
C SER A 95 -8.62 9.93 1.11
N ASN A 96 -9.68 10.71 0.92
CA ASN A 96 -10.00 11.29 -0.37
C ASN A 96 -10.14 10.23 -1.47
N TRP A 97 -10.91 9.20 -1.15
CA TRP A 97 -11.11 8.05 -2.02
C TRP A 97 -11.94 8.41 -3.25
N SER A 98 -11.53 7.88 -4.40
CA SER A 98 -12.35 7.96 -5.61
C SER A 98 -12.15 6.70 -6.46
N GLU A 99 -13.15 6.40 -7.26
CA GLU A 99 -13.06 5.30 -8.23
C GLU A 99 -13.37 5.86 -9.61
N VAL A 100 -12.46 5.68 -10.56
CA VAL A 100 -12.63 6.16 -11.94
C VAL A 100 -12.28 4.99 -12.85
N GLY A 101 -13.27 4.49 -13.57
CA GLY A 101 -13.10 3.30 -14.41
C GLY A 101 -12.63 2.12 -13.55
N ASP A 102 -11.52 1.53 -13.91
CA ASP A 102 -10.95 0.38 -13.20
C ASP A 102 -9.97 0.78 -12.11
N HIS A 103 -9.87 2.07 -11.79
CA HIS A 103 -8.86 2.60 -10.87
C HIS A 103 -9.51 3.08 -9.58
N VAL A 104 -8.97 2.65 -8.45
CA VAL A 104 -9.29 3.19 -7.13
C VAL A 104 -8.13 4.05 -6.69
N ILE A 105 -8.42 5.28 -6.27
CA ILE A 105 -7.41 6.28 -5.96
C ILE A 105 -7.62 6.77 -4.53
N ALA A 106 -6.55 6.89 -3.78
CA ALA A 106 -6.59 7.45 -2.42
C ALA A 106 -5.34 8.25 -2.13
N ASP A 107 -5.52 9.33 -1.39
CA ASP A 107 -4.40 10.04 -0.79
C ASP A 107 -3.96 9.25 0.43
N VAL A 108 -2.65 9.18 0.66
CA VAL A 108 -2.08 8.41 1.75
C VAL A 108 -1.13 9.30 2.55
N ARG A 109 -1.31 9.33 3.85
CA ARG A 109 -0.38 9.98 4.76
C ARG A 109 0.34 8.92 5.56
N ILE A 110 1.65 8.89 5.45
CA ILE A 110 2.52 8.01 6.23
C ILE A 110 3.04 8.81 7.42
N ARG A 111 3.02 8.19 8.60
CA ARG A 111 3.72 8.69 9.77
C ARG A 111 4.66 7.60 10.22
N ALA A 112 5.92 7.94 10.35
CA ALA A 112 6.95 6.94 10.65
C ALA A 112 8.00 7.53 11.57
N THR A 113 8.64 6.65 12.34
CA THR A 113 9.77 7.02 13.19
C THR A 113 10.98 6.25 12.73
N GLY A 114 12.06 6.95 12.42
CA GLY A 114 13.30 6.32 11.95
C GLY A 114 13.94 5.45 13.00
N LYS A 115 14.38 4.26 12.60
CA LYS A 115 14.96 3.28 13.52
C LYS A 115 16.30 3.75 14.08
N SER A 116 17.15 4.32 13.24
CA SER A 116 18.46 4.80 13.65
C SER A 116 18.43 6.21 14.22
N SER A 117 17.67 7.10 13.59
CA SER A 117 17.66 8.52 13.94
C SER A 117 16.68 8.87 15.07
N GLY A 118 15.62 8.05 15.23
CA GLY A 118 14.52 8.41 16.13
C GLY A 118 13.68 9.57 15.63
N ALA A 119 13.92 10.04 14.41
CA ALA A 119 13.22 11.20 13.86
C ALA A 119 11.82 10.80 13.38
N ASP A 120 10.84 11.65 13.67
CA ASP A 120 9.49 11.48 13.16
C ASP A 120 9.36 12.08 11.77
N VAL A 121 8.75 11.34 10.87
CA VAL A 121 8.57 11.73 9.48
C VAL A 121 7.08 11.65 9.13
N VAL A 122 6.59 12.64 8.38
CA VAL A 122 5.26 12.62 7.78
C VAL A 122 5.46 12.74 6.28
N TRP A 123 4.86 11.81 5.53
CA TRP A 123 5.02 11.78 4.08
C TRP A 123 3.66 11.55 3.42
N ASP A 124 3.28 12.51 2.58
CA ASP A 124 2.03 12.43 1.83
C ASP A 124 2.32 11.99 0.41
N HIS A 125 1.50 11.05 -0.08
CA HIS A 125 1.57 10.61 -1.47
C HIS A 125 0.21 10.11 -1.90
N CYS A 126 0.11 9.56 -3.10
CA CYS A 126 -1.14 9.06 -3.65
C CYS A 126 -0.93 7.65 -4.16
N GLN A 127 -1.92 6.80 -3.97
CA GLN A 127 -1.86 5.41 -4.44
C GLN A 127 -3.03 5.12 -5.36
N VAL A 128 -2.79 4.29 -6.36
CA VAL A 128 -3.81 3.84 -7.31
C VAL A 128 -3.77 2.32 -7.37
N TRP A 129 -4.93 1.70 -7.17
CA TRP A 129 -5.13 0.27 -7.36
C TRP A 129 -5.90 0.08 -8.65
N THR A 130 -5.31 -0.61 -9.63
CA THR A 130 -5.97 -0.90 -10.90
C THR A 130 -6.50 -2.32 -10.87
N PHE A 131 -7.78 -2.47 -11.16
CA PHE A 131 -8.47 -3.75 -11.12
C PHE A 131 -8.70 -4.30 -12.52
N ARG A 132 -8.69 -5.62 -12.64
CA ARG A 132 -9.15 -6.36 -13.80
C ARG A 132 -9.84 -7.62 -13.31
N ASP A 133 -11.10 -7.80 -13.72
CA ASP A 133 -11.89 -8.96 -13.35
C ASP A 133 -11.94 -9.20 -11.84
N GLY A 134 -12.04 -8.13 -11.08
CA GLY A 134 -12.19 -8.20 -9.63
C GLY A 134 -10.90 -8.36 -8.85
N THR A 135 -9.74 -8.36 -9.51
CA THR A 135 -8.45 -8.46 -8.84
C THR A 135 -7.57 -7.26 -9.17
N VAL A 136 -6.67 -6.92 -8.25
CA VAL A 136 -5.72 -5.84 -8.45
C VAL A 136 -4.57 -6.34 -9.32
N VAL A 137 -4.39 -5.71 -10.47
CA VAL A 137 -3.30 -6.06 -11.39
C VAL A 137 -2.13 -5.08 -11.30
N ARG A 138 -2.36 -3.92 -10.69
CA ARG A 138 -1.30 -2.92 -10.53
C ARG A 138 -1.57 -2.07 -9.29
N TRP A 139 -0.53 -1.82 -8.54
CA TRP A 139 -0.54 -0.90 -7.41
C TRP A 139 0.52 0.16 -7.68
N LEU A 140 0.08 1.40 -7.86
CA LEU A 140 0.95 2.51 -8.24
C LEU A 140 1.11 3.47 -7.07
N LEU A 141 2.34 3.87 -6.79
CA LEU A 141 2.62 4.94 -5.84
C LEU A 141 3.10 6.16 -6.62
N ALA A 142 2.50 7.31 -6.33
CA ALA A 142 2.84 8.58 -6.96
C ALA A 142 3.04 9.66 -5.90
N ASN A 143 3.75 10.71 -6.26
CA ASN A 143 4.05 11.77 -5.29
C ASN A 143 2.81 12.59 -4.91
N ASP A 144 1.87 12.73 -5.84
CA ASP A 144 0.62 13.44 -5.58
C ASP A 144 -0.48 12.91 -6.49
N ARG A 145 -1.70 13.41 -6.28
CA ARG A 145 -2.87 12.96 -7.03
C ARG A 145 -2.77 13.31 -8.52
N ALA A 146 -2.24 14.46 -8.86
CA ALA A 146 -2.10 14.87 -10.26
C ALA A 146 -1.18 13.91 -11.01
N GLU A 147 -0.05 13.54 -10.40
CA GLU A 147 0.87 12.57 -10.99
C GLU A 147 0.22 11.19 -11.12
N ALA A 148 -0.54 10.79 -10.10
CA ALA A 148 -1.24 9.50 -10.10
C ALA A 148 -2.26 9.43 -11.25
N LEU A 149 -3.07 10.47 -11.41
CA LEU A 149 -4.07 10.54 -12.47
C LEU A 149 -3.41 10.48 -13.85
N LYS A 150 -2.35 11.24 -14.02
CA LYS A 150 -1.61 11.26 -15.27
C LYS A 150 -1.03 9.89 -15.62
N ALA A 151 -0.49 9.21 -14.62
CA ALA A 151 0.15 7.90 -14.81
C ALA A 151 -0.82 6.84 -15.30
N VAL A 152 -2.11 6.96 -14.98
CA VAL A 152 -3.14 6.00 -15.42
C VAL A 152 -4.03 6.57 -16.54
N GLY A 153 -3.61 7.67 -17.16
CA GLY A 153 -4.32 8.24 -18.29
C GLY A 153 -5.59 9.01 -17.95
N LEU A 154 -5.73 9.47 -16.72
CA LEU A 154 -6.92 10.18 -16.23
C LEU A 154 -6.64 11.66 -15.99
N GLU A 155 -5.81 12.27 -16.79
CA GLU A 155 -5.53 13.70 -16.63
C GLU A 155 -6.81 14.52 -16.75
N GLU A 156 -6.89 15.54 -15.95
CA GLU A 156 -7.97 16.50 -16.06
C GLU A 156 -7.57 17.66 -16.95
#